data_5f0779e79ec83babc0e22fee3ed4b6b4
#
_entry.id   5f0779e79ec83babc0e22fee3ed4b6b4
#
_cell.length_a   1.000
_cell.length_b   1.000
_cell.length_c   1.000
_cell.angle_alpha   90.00
_cell.angle_beta   90.00
_cell.angle_gamma   90.00
#
_symmetry.space_group_name_H-M   'P 1'
#
loop_
_entity.id
_entity.type
_entity.pdbx_description
1 polymer ?
#
loop_
_entity_poly.entity_id
_entity_poly.type
_entity_poly.pdbx_seq_one_letter_code
_entity_poly.pdbx_strand_id
1 'polypeptide(L)'
;MKLHSQFLKLQSHFGGATEISVTMDELALIFGCTHRNAMHIVNKMMLQEWIKWTPKRGRGSRSLLQFLVPSEEIALQSMMQAISRKDVHNAIEGIKTHASSTSLQDTLQGWLLTYFGHHSEIRSDKQIDTLRLPITQQLHTFDPLYMNLLAESFVSSHVFDGLVKRSGEQDKIVPCLAHAWEVDESRTLWTFFLRKEVLFHHGKVLTAKDVVYSLGRLMQTSKRTLYSYIFKEIQRVTALNPSTVQITLKQPNELFLPFLCTSRAAIVPRDLEGMDEQSFGRRPVGTGPFKVVDMTEDTCVLEVFPYYFQGRAHLDRVEILYVPWDTETSSSDTGSAFHVIQNPSSASSSTWSRIHSESSIRKFVTCNTQKKGPLSDPLLRAKIVSCLKDDSASIEQEAIIDQEITLQISTIPQYAGDADFIATRLEQQGYKCNVISVSPEEFKGPIRLESDLIVFSLFRDEDEQLRLFDLYLTLSQHIEPHTRADIEGWLYTIAREPNPVARAESFSIIENRLIKEHHLHILYEKPTQTAYLPSVRGVSFNSQGWVDLRHVWFPPLLSSSSTS
;
A
#
# COMPACT_ATOMS: atom_id res chain seq x y z
N MET A 1 16.52 27.21 1.41
CA MET A 1 15.37 26.64 2.15
C MET A 1 14.73 27.64 3.12
N LYS A 2 15.40 28.12 4.18
CA LYS A 2 14.73 29.02 5.15
C LYS A 2 14.17 30.31 4.53
N LEU A 3 14.84 30.90 3.51
CA LEU A 3 14.36 32.10 2.84
C LEU A 3 13.17 31.81 1.91
N HIS A 4 13.18 30.69 1.17
CA HIS A 4 12.07 30.24 0.32
C HIS A 4 10.82 29.98 1.17
N SER A 5 10.95 29.23 2.27
CA SER A 5 9.84 28.97 3.21
C SER A 5 9.24 30.27 3.76
N GLN A 6 10.06 31.28 4.06
CA GLN A 6 9.59 32.57 4.54
C GLN A 6 8.84 33.35 3.46
N PHE A 7 9.29 33.29 2.21
CA PHE A 7 8.60 33.92 1.08
C PHE A 7 7.24 33.26 0.84
N LEU A 8 7.19 31.93 0.80
CA LEU A 8 5.95 31.18 0.60
C LEU A 8 4.93 31.44 1.73
N LYS A 9 5.40 31.47 2.98
CA LYS A 9 4.58 31.84 4.14
C LYS A 9 4.01 33.25 4.04
N LEU A 10 4.82 34.19 3.54
CA LEU A 10 4.40 35.58 3.33
C LEU A 10 3.32 35.68 2.25
N GLN A 11 3.52 35.03 1.12
CA GLN A 11 2.57 35.06 0.01
C GLN A 11 1.27 34.34 0.34
N SER A 12 1.34 33.19 1.04
CA SER A 12 0.16 32.47 1.53
C SER A 12 -0.67 33.33 2.50
N HIS A 13 -0.02 34.10 3.40
CA HIS A 13 -0.71 35.00 4.35
C HIS A 13 -1.53 36.10 3.65
N PHE A 14 -1.09 36.57 2.50
CA PHE A 14 -1.76 37.64 1.76
C PHE A 14 -2.59 37.17 0.56
N GLY A 15 -2.87 35.85 0.46
CA GLY A 15 -3.81 35.28 -0.50
C GLY A 15 -3.45 35.51 -1.96
N GLY A 16 -2.15 35.62 -2.30
CA GLY A 16 -1.68 35.81 -3.67
C GLY A 16 -1.80 37.24 -4.22
N ALA A 17 -2.07 38.24 -3.36
CA ALA A 17 -2.06 39.64 -3.76
C ALA A 17 -0.68 40.05 -4.28
N THR A 18 -0.60 40.70 -5.44
CA THR A 18 0.66 41.14 -6.07
C THR A 18 1.29 42.36 -5.39
N GLU A 19 0.48 43.20 -4.71
CA GLU A 19 0.91 44.41 -4.07
C GLU A 19 0.16 44.62 -2.73
N ILE A 20 0.87 44.87 -1.65
CA ILE A 20 0.31 44.99 -0.30
C ILE A 20 0.93 46.12 0.48
N SER A 21 0.10 46.75 1.31
CA SER A 21 0.53 47.77 2.27
C SER A 21 0.71 47.13 3.65
N VAL A 22 1.95 47.07 4.14
CA VAL A 22 2.31 46.33 5.36
C VAL A 22 3.38 47.03 6.16
N THR A 23 3.37 46.87 7.50
CA THR A 23 4.42 47.36 8.39
C THR A 23 5.50 46.32 8.62
N MET A 24 6.69 46.74 9.04
CA MET A 24 7.78 45.81 9.35
C MET A 24 7.46 44.93 10.59
N ASP A 25 6.64 45.45 11.52
CA ASP A 25 6.21 44.71 12.70
C ASP A 25 5.22 43.57 12.31
N GLU A 26 4.31 43.85 11.37
CA GLU A 26 3.42 42.79 10.79
C GLU A 26 4.26 41.71 10.09
N LEU A 27 5.28 42.11 9.32
CA LEU A 27 6.19 41.12 8.67
C LEU A 27 6.97 40.32 9.72
N ALA A 28 7.44 40.96 10.81
CA ALA A 28 8.13 40.27 11.89
C ALA A 28 7.23 39.20 12.56
N LEU A 29 5.95 39.53 12.72
CA LEU A 29 4.95 38.61 13.28
C LEU A 29 4.71 37.43 12.34
N ILE A 30 4.53 37.67 11.03
CA ILE A 30 4.35 36.63 10.02
C ILE A 30 5.58 35.71 9.98
N PHE A 31 6.78 36.25 9.99
CA PHE A 31 8.01 35.47 9.98
C PHE A 31 8.32 34.77 11.32
N GLY A 32 7.62 35.14 12.41
CA GLY A 32 7.89 34.64 13.75
C GLY A 32 9.28 35.05 14.26
N CYS A 33 9.71 36.31 14.01
CA CYS A 33 11.05 36.77 14.33
C CYS A 33 11.07 38.26 14.80
N THR A 34 12.24 38.74 15.24
CA THR A 34 12.42 40.12 15.63
C THR A 34 12.36 41.07 14.42
N HIS A 35 11.95 42.31 14.62
CA HIS A 35 11.94 43.39 13.63
C HIS A 35 13.26 43.47 12.83
N ARG A 36 14.41 43.41 13.53
CA ARG A 36 15.74 43.44 12.90
C ARG A 36 15.95 42.25 11.96
N ASN A 37 15.51 41.07 12.34
CA ASN A 37 15.63 39.88 11.52
C ASN A 37 14.64 39.91 10.33
N ALA A 38 13.43 40.44 10.54
CA ALA A 38 12.47 40.65 9.46
C ALA A 38 13.02 41.57 8.36
N MET A 39 13.66 42.68 8.75
CA MET A 39 14.35 43.57 7.83
C MET A 39 15.46 42.88 7.05
N HIS A 40 16.24 42.02 7.72
CA HIS A 40 17.27 41.22 7.06
C HIS A 40 16.70 40.22 6.03
N ILE A 41 15.56 39.58 6.35
CA ILE A 41 14.84 38.68 5.46
C ILE A 41 14.33 39.44 4.23
N VAL A 42 13.66 40.56 4.43
CA VAL A 42 13.15 41.43 3.35
C VAL A 42 14.29 41.91 2.44
N ASN A 43 15.42 42.36 3.00
CA ASN A 43 16.58 42.74 2.20
C ASN A 43 17.15 41.57 1.39
N LYS A 44 17.18 40.36 1.93
CA LYS A 44 17.61 39.16 1.17
C LYS A 44 16.64 38.83 0.03
N MET A 45 15.34 38.95 0.25
CA MET A 45 14.35 38.75 -0.80
C MET A 45 14.44 39.80 -1.91
N MET A 46 14.75 41.06 -1.56
CA MET A 46 15.01 42.10 -2.55
C MET A 46 16.28 41.85 -3.36
N LEU A 47 17.36 41.36 -2.73
CA LEU A 47 18.61 41.00 -3.42
C LEU A 47 18.43 39.83 -4.39
N GLN A 48 17.43 38.97 -4.16
CA GLN A 48 17.06 37.89 -5.05
C GLN A 48 16.01 38.31 -6.09
N GLU A 49 15.61 39.59 -6.09
CA GLU A 49 14.56 40.12 -6.97
C GLU A 49 13.18 39.44 -6.81
N TRP A 50 12.91 38.82 -5.65
CA TRP A 50 11.63 38.17 -5.38
C TRP A 50 10.54 39.16 -4.99
N ILE A 51 10.95 40.27 -4.33
CA ILE A 51 10.05 41.31 -3.87
C ILE A 51 10.66 42.70 -4.11
N LYS A 52 9.79 43.69 -4.24
CA LYS A 52 10.16 45.09 -4.17
C LYS A 52 9.57 45.70 -2.91
N TRP A 53 10.42 46.31 -2.11
CA TRP A 53 10.04 47.00 -0.90
C TRP A 53 10.21 48.52 -1.04
N THR A 54 9.12 49.29 -0.90
CA THR A 54 9.13 50.74 -0.98
C THR A 54 8.78 51.29 0.40
N PRO A 55 9.79 51.73 1.19
CA PRO A 55 9.58 52.19 2.55
C PRO A 55 8.88 53.56 2.58
N LYS A 56 7.89 53.70 3.48
CA LYS A 56 7.24 54.96 3.76
C LYS A 56 7.76 55.53 5.08
N ARG A 57 8.17 56.80 5.10
CA ARG A 57 8.71 57.46 6.30
C ARG A 57 7.61 57.79 7.32
N GLY A 58 7.82 57.50 8.57
CA GLY A 58 6.93 57.82 9.70
C GLY A 58 6.70 56.63 10.63
N ARG A 59 6.57 56.86 11.95
CA ARG A 59 6.26 55.78 12.93
C ARG A 59 4.86 55.23 12.63
N GLY A 60 4.76 53.90 12.38
CA GLY A 60 3.50 53.25 12.04
C GLY A 60 3.05 53.38 10.58
N SER A 61 3.86 53.97 9.70
CA SER A 61 3.54 54.10 8.27
C SER A 61 3.61 52.74 7.58
N ARG A 62 2.55 52.38 6.86
CA ARG A 62 2.53 51.15 6.04
C ARG A 62 3.37 51.36 4.78
N SER A 63 4.36 50.54 4.59
CA SER A 63 5.22 50.49 3.39
C SER A 63 4.59 49.60 2.34
N LEU A 64 5.00 49.78 1.09
CA LEU A 64 4.50 49.02 -0.03
C LEU A 64 5.43 47.83 -0.30
N LEU A 65 4.87 46.62 -0.30
CA LEU A 65 5.55 45.40 -0.67
C LEU A 65 4.89 44.87 -1.94
N GLN A 66 5.68 44.63 -2.96
CA GLN A 66 5.26 44.08 -4.23
C GLN A 66 5.97 42.75 -4.48
N PHE A 67 5.23 41.70 -4.81
CA PHE A 67 5.79 40.43 -5.22
C PHE A 67 6.18 40.51 -6.70
N LEU A 68 7.42 40.17 -7.03
CA LEU A 68 7.96 40.18 -8.39
C LEU A 68 7.97 38.79 -9.03
N VAL A 69 7.92 37.74 -8.20
CA VAL A 69 7.99 36.34 -8.61
C VAL A 69 6.77 35.59 -8.06
N PRO A 70 6.13 34.71 -8.82
CA PRO A 70 5.02 33.89 -8.33
C PRO A 70 5.49 32.86 -7.29
N SER A 71 4.59 32.47 -6.37
CA SER A 71 4.87 31.47 -5.33
C SER A 71 5.36 30.14 -5.90
N GLU A 72 4.83 29.79 -7.05
CA GLU A 72 5.12 28.53 -7.76
C GLU A 72 6.59 28.42 -8.14
N GLU A 73 7.18 29.51 -8.65
CA GLU A 73 8.59 29.52 -9.03
C GLU A 73 9.51 29.36 -7.81
N ILE A 74 9.20 30.04 -6.71
CA ILE A 74 9.98 29.95 -5.48
C ILE A 74 9.78 28.58 -4.81
N ALA A 75 8.58 28.02 -4.88
CA ALA A 75 8.31 26.65 -4.43
C ALA A 75 9.16 25.65 -5.23
N LEU A 76 9.18 25.76 -6.56
CA LEU A 76 9.99 24.93 -7.45
C LEU A 76 11.48 25.04 -7.13
N GLN A 77 12.02 26.27 -6.99
CA GLN A 77 13.42 26.49 -6.61
C GLN A 77 13.76 25.88 -5.25
N SER A 78 12.83 25.99 -4.26
CA SER A 78 13.00 25.39 -2.93
C SER A 78 13.07 23.87 -3.01
N MET A 79 12.18 23.28 -3.78
CA MET A 79 12.11 21.84 -3.97
C MET A 79 13.34 21.31 -4.72
N MET A 80 13.74 21.93 -5.83
CA MET A 80 14.99 21.57 -6.55
C MET A 80 16.22 21.65 -5.63
N GLN A 81 16.26 22.63 -4.74
CA GLN A 81 17.35 22.77 -3.78
C GLN A 81 17.30 21.69 -2.66
N ALA A 82 16.10 21.30 -2.20
CA ALA A 82 15.92 20.20 -1.25
C ALA A 82 16.44 18.89 -1.84
N ILE A 83 16.07 18.66 -3.05
CA ILE A 83 16.41 17.52 -3.88
C ILE A 83 17.91 17.40 -4.14
N SER A 84 18.56 18.48 -4.60
CA SER A 84 20.01 18.48 -4.83
C SER A 84 20.79 18.17 -3.54
N ARG A 85 20.19 18.40 -2.40
CA ARG A 85 20.73 18.06 -1.07
C ARG A 85 20.32 16.68 -0.56
N LYS A 86 19.62 15.88 -1.38
CA LYS A 86 19.06 14.58 -1.01
C LYS A 86 18.00 14.66 0.12
N ASP A 87 17.38 15.83 0.29
CA ASP A 87 16.32 16.07 1.27
C ASP A 87 14.95 15.90 0.59
N VAL A 88 14.65 14.63 0.26
CA VAL A 88 13.46 14.26 -0.53
C VAL A 88 12.18 14.49 0.27
N HIS A 89 12.23 14.32 1.60
CA HIS A 89 11.09 14.56 2.48
C HIS A 89 10.57 16.00 2.35
N ASN A 90 11.46 17.01 2.45
CA ASN A 90 11.07 18.41 2.26
C ASN A 90 10.61 18.72 0.83
N ALA A 91 11.08 17.98 -0.17
CA ALA A 91 10.60 18.13 -1.53
C ALA A 91 9.15 17.63 -1.67
N ILE A 92 8.84 16.46 -1.13
CA ILE A 92 7.49 15.86 -1.15
C ILE A 92 6.50 16.72 -0.34
N GLU A 93 6.89 17.22 0.83
CA GLU A 93 6.06 18.15 1.61
C GLU A 93 5.75 19.45 0.84
N GLY A 94 6.75 19.99 0.14
CA GLY A 94 6.55 21.15 -0.72
C GLY A 94 5.53 20.88 -1.83
N ILE A 95 5.55 19.69 -2.40
CA ILE A 95 4.59 19.25 -3.41
C ILE A 95 3.18 19.14 -2.82
N LYS A 96 3.00 18.46 -1.69
CA LYS A 96 1.71 18.35 -1.00
C LYS A 96 1.07 19.71 -0.71
N THR A 97 1.91 20.70 -0.35
CA THR A 97 1.44 22.04 0.02
C THR A 97 1.05 22.88 -1.19
N HIS A 98 1.64 22.64 -2.36
CA HIS A 98 1.46 23.44 -3.58
C HIS A 98 0.82 22.68 -4.75
N ALA A 99 0.15 21.55 -4.47
CA ALA A 99 -0.45 20.64 -5.45
C ALA A 99 -1.55 21.25 -6.35
N SER A 100 -1.94 22.50 -6.13
CA SER A 100 -2.99 23.18 -6.90
C SER A 100 -2.55 23.71 -8.28
N SER A 101 -1.24 23.69 -8.61
CA SER A 101 -0.71 24.17 -9.91
C SER A 101 -0.27 23.00 -10.79
N THR A 102 -0.98 22.77 -11.89
CA THR A 102 -0.71 21.69 -12.85
C THR A 102 0.70 21.79 -13.46
N SER A 103 1.17 23.00 -13.78
CA SER A 103 2.50 23.20 -14.39
C SER A 103 3.65 22.89 -13.43
N LEU A 104 3.44 23.14 -12.14
CA LEU A 104 4.39 22.80 -11.09
C LEU A 104 4.46 21.27 -10.88
N GLN A 105 3.31 20.61 -10.91
CA GLN A 105 3.22 19.15 -10.82
C GLN A 105 3.98 18.49 -11.97
N ASP A 106 3.78 18.93 -13.22
CA ASP A 106 4.46 18.38 -14.39
C ASP A 106 5.99 18.52 -14.31
N THR A 107 6.46 19.70 -13.89
CA THR A 107 7.91 19.94 -13.76
C THR A 107 8.53 19.08 -12.66
N LEU A 108 7.83 18.92 -11.54
CA LEU A 108 8.27 18.11 -10.42
C LEU A 108 8.21 16.62 -10.71
N GLN A 109 7.18 16.17 -11.42
CA GLN A 109 7.08 14.81 -11.91
C GLN A 109 8.27 14.49 -12.83
N GLY A 110 8.55 15.33 -13.82
CA GLY A 110 9.70 15.16 -14.72
C GLY A 110 11.01 15.03 -13.97
N TRP A 111 11.16 15.77 -12.87
CA TRP A 111 12.37 15.70 -12.06
C TRP A 111 12.42 14.47 -11.14
N LEU A 112 11.32 14.12 -10.46
CA LEU A 112 11.23 12.91 -9.63
C LEU A 112 11.54 11.65 -10.46
N LEU A 113 11.16 11.65 -11.73
CA LEU A 113 11.51 10.56 -12.65
C LEU A 113 13.02 10.35 -12.78
N THR A 114 13.83 11.43 -12.72
CA THR A 114 15.31 11.30 -12.72
C THR A 114 15.88 10.81 -11.39
N TYR A 115 15.10 10.94 -10.31
CA TYR A 115 15.51 10.47 -8.97
C TYR A 115 15.27 8.97 -8.80
N PHE A 116 14.22 8.42 -9.40
CA PHE A 116 13.88 7.00 -9.30
C PHE A 116 14.78 6.12 -10.19
N GLY A 117 14.67 4.83 -10.00
CA GLY A 117 15.41 3.83 -10.77
C GLY A 117 16.74 3.41 -10.12
N HIS A 118 17.63 2.83 -10.92
CA HIS A 118 18.89 2.29 -10.48
C HIS A 118 19.99 3.36 -10.46
N HIS A 119 20.70 3.41 -9.35
CA HIS A 119 21.86 4.27 -9.14
C HIS A 119 23.04 3.43 -8.65
N SER A 120 24.19 3.56 -9.29
CA SER A 120 25.42 2.90 -8.87
C SER A 120 26.46 3.94 -8.51
N GLU A 121 27.08 3.79 -7.35
CA GLU A 121 28.16 4.65 -6.89
C GLU A 121 29.32 3.82 -6.34
N ILE A 122 30.55 4.29 -6.51
CA ILE A 122 31.74 3.66 -5.93
C ILE A 122 32.12 4.41 -4.66
N ARG A 123 32.12 3.72 -3.52
CA ARG A 123 32.58 4.23 -2.24
C ARG A 123 33.67 3.31 -1.68
N SER A 124 34.84 3.87 -1.43
CA SER A 124 35.97 3.11 -0.83
C SER A 124 36.19 1.73 -1.50
N ASP A 125 36.30 1.72 -2.83
CA ASP A 125 36.49 0.53 -3.68
C ASP A 125 35.34 -0.50 -3.68
N LYS A 126 34.17 -0.13 -3.13
CA LYS A 126 32.97 -0.95 -3.23
C LYS A 126 31.94 -0.26 -4.11
N GLN A 127 31.43 -1.00 -5.07
CA GLN A 127 30.25 -0.59 -5.83
C GLN A 127 29.03 -0.78 -4.94
N ILE A 128 28.19 0.26 -4.86
CA ILE A 128 26.91 0.26 -4.12
C ILE A 128 25.81 0.48 -5.13
N ASP A 129 24.96 -0.53 -5.30
CA ASP A 129 23.82 -0.50 -6.19
C ASP A 129 22.54 -0.21 -5.41
N THR A 130 21.94 0.96 -5.69
CA THR A 130 20.72 1.44 -5.06
C THR A 130 19.58 1.46 -6.07
N LEU A 131 18.44 0.85 -5.71
CA LEU A 131 17.20 0.95 -6.46
C LEU A 131 16.23 1.87 -5.70
N ARG A 132 15.68 2.89 -6.39
CA ARG A 132 14.70 3.82 -5.85
C ARG A 132 13.35 3.58 -6.49
N LEU A 133 12.33 3.30 -5.67
CA LEU A 133 11.00 2.93 -6.11
C LEU A 133 9.95 3.91 -5.57
N PRO A 134 9.03 4.42 -6.41
CA PRO A 134 7.85 5.14 -5.94
C PRO A 134 6.77 4.16 -5.46
N ILE A 135 6.00 4.58 -4.47
CA ILE A 135 4.75 3.93 -4.05
C ILE A 135 3.65 4.97 -3.89
N THR A 136 2.40 4.57 -4.15
CA THR A 136 1.21 5.42 -4.04
C THR A 136 0.46 5.25 -2.72
N GLN A 137 0.94 4.39 -1.83
CA GLN A 137 0.38 4.14 -0.50
C GLN A 137 1.40 4.48 0.58
N GLN A 138 0.99 5.24 1.59
CA GLN A 138 1.84 5.49 2.76
C GLN A 138 2.09 4.20 3.55
N LEU A 139 3.27 4.08 4.12
CA LEU A 139 3.68 2.93 4.93
C LEU A 139 3.52 3.28 6.41
N HIS A 140 2.76 2.46 7.13
CA HIS A 140 2.48 2.70 8.55
C HIS A 140 3.19 1.71 9.47
N THR A 141 3.21 0.42 9.06
CA THR A 141 3.83 -0.63 9.87
C THR A 141 4.25 -1.82 9.02
N PHE A 142 5.35 -2.47 9.41
CA PHE A 142 5.77 -3.75 8.84
C PHE A 142 5.61 -4.91 9.82
N ASP A 143 4.99 -4.68 10.98
CA ASP A 143 4.67 -5.78 11.89
C ASP A 143 3.67 -6.74 11.23
N PRO A 144 4.03 -8.04 11.03
CA PRO A 144 3.15 -9.02 10.42
C PRO A 144 1.74 -9.08 11.02
N LEU A 145 1.60 -8.77 12.30
CA LEU A 145 0.31 -8.78 12.98
C LEU A 145 -0.62 -7.64 12.55
N TYR A 146 -0.07 -6.48 12.16
CA TYR A 146 -0.83 -5.24 11.96
C TYR A 146 -0.87 -4.71 10.54
N MET A 147 -0.05 -5.25 9.65
CA MET A 147 -0.05 -4.83 8.22
C MET A 147 -1.43 -4.96 7.59
N ASN A 148 -1.81 -3.96 6.79
CA ASN A 148 -3.11 -3.91 6.11
C ASN A 148 -3.02 -3.53 4.63
N LEU A 149 -1.91 -2.94 4.21
CA LEU A 149 -1.71 -2.42 2.86
C LEU A 149 -0.85 -3.37 2.03
N LEU A 150 -1.10 -3.38 0.73
CA LEU A 150 -0.29 -4.17 -0.22
C LEU A 150 1.17 -3.70 -0.22
N ALA A 151 1.41 -2.39 -0.17
CA ALA A 151 2.77 -1.83 -0.09
C ALA A 151 3.53 -2.28 1.16
N GLU A 152 2.85 -2.38 2.31
CA GLU A 152 3.43 -2.92 3.54
C GLU A 152 3.78 -4.41 3.39
N SER A 153 2.90 -5.20 2.77
CA SER A 153 3.14 -6.62 2.48
C SER A 153 4.31 -6.81 1.51
N PHE A 154 4.44 -5.95 0.50
CA PHE A 154 5.59 -5.94 -0.41
C PHE A 154 6.90 -5.76 0.34
N VAL A 155 7.03 -4.72 1.15
CA VAL A 155 8.25 -4.48 1.95
C VAL A 155 8.50 -5.64 2.92
N SER A 156 7.45 -6.08 3.62
CA SER A 156 7.52 -7.17 4.58
C SER A 156 8.04 -8.47 3.98
N SER A 157 7.66 -8.80 2.74
CA SER A 157 8.14 -10.00 2.04
C SER A 157 9.65 -10.01 1.76
N HIS A 158 10.31 -8.84 1.86
CA HIS A 158 11.76 -8.70 1.74
C HIS A 158 12.49 -8.60 3.09
N VAL A 159 11.74 -8.38 4.17
CA VAL A 159 12.27 -8.25 5.54
C VAL A 159 12.13 -9.53 6.35
N PHE A 160 11.09 -10.29 6.09
CA PHE A 160 10.76 -11.50 6.84
C PHE A 160 10.63 -12.73 5.96
N ASP A 161 10.76 -13.89 6.58
CA ASP A 161 10.42 -15.18 5.99
C ASP A 161 9.38 -15.91 6.84
N GLY A 162 8.58 -16.77 6.19
CA GLY A 162 7.69 -17.74 6.83
C GLY A 162 8.34 -19.11 6.99
N LEU A 163 7.65 -20.05 7.63
CA LEU A 163 8.10 -21.45 7.72
C LEU A 163 8.23 -22.07 6.34
N VAL A 164 7.29 -21.77 5.46
CA VAL A 164 7.20 -22.24 4.07
C VAL A 164 6.90 -21.05 3.16
N LYS A 165 7.09 -21.22 1.86
CA LYS A 165 6.76 -20.20 0.85
C LYS A 165 6.15 -20.84 -0.39
N ARG A 166 5.43 -20.07 -1.20
CA ARG A 166 5.03 -20.50 -2.55
C ARG A 166 6.20 -20.38 -3.51
N SER A 167 6.27 -21.30 -4.47
CA SER A 167 7.17 -21.22 -5.62
C SER A 167 6.45 -20.45 -6.72
N GLY A 168 7.04 -19.33 -7.21
CA GLY A 168 6.44 -18.53 -8.29
C GLY A 168 6.29 -19.24 -9.65
N GLU A 169 6.88 -20.43 -9.84
CA GLU A 169 6.84 -21.13 -11.12
C GLU A 169 5.87 -22.33 -11.17
N GLN A 170 5.43 -22.85 -10.04
CA GLN A 170 4.70 -24.14 -9.99
C GLN A 170 3.48 -24.14 -9.06
N ASP A 171 3.06 -23.02 -8.51
CA ASP A 171 1.99 -22.95 -7.47
C ASP A 171 2.15 -24.03 -6.36
N LYS A 172 3.39 -24.38 -6.04
CA LYS A 172 3.72 -25.35 -4.99
C LYS A 172 4.23 -24.67 -3.75
N ILE A 173 3.86 -25.22 -2.60
CA ILE A 173 4.45 -24.82 -1.33
C ILE A 173 5.78 -25.54 -1.17
N VAL A 174 6.82 -24.74 -0.91
CA VAL A 174 8.20 -25.21 -0.80
C VAL A 174 8.83 -24.80 0.55
N PRO A 175 9.88 -25.50 1.01
CA PRO A 175 10.62 -25.16 2.21
C PRO A 175 11.15 -23.72 2.21
N CYS A 176 11.05 -23.03 3.39
CA CYS A 176 11.67 -21.74 3.62
C CYS A 176 12.48 -21.78 4.93
N LEU A 177 12.01 -21.21 6.05
CA LEU A 177 12.67 -21.36 7.35
C LEU A 177 12.63 -22.80 7.87
N ALA A 178 11.56 -23.54 7.57
CA ALA A 178 11.57 -24.99 7.70
C ALA A 178 12.17 -25.62 6.46
N HIS A 179 13.09 -26.57 6.62
CA HIS A 179 13.65 -27.33 5.51
C HIS A 179 12.77 -28.52 5.11
N ALA A 180 11.89 -28.97 6.02
CA ALA A 180 10.93 -30.05 5.82
C ALA A 180 9.78 -29.89 6.81
N TRP A 181 8.66 -30.56 6.52
CA TRP A 181 7.53 -30.71 7.45
C TRP A 181 6.84 -32.03 7.24
N GLU A 182 6.13 -32.48 8.25
CA GLU A 182 5.28 -33.68 8.26
C GLU A 182 3.92 -33.33 8.82
N VAL A 183 2.90 -34.05 8.40
CA VAL A 183 1.54 -33.95 8.89
C VAL A 183 1.02 -35.36 9.22
N ASP A 184 0.29 -35.52 10.31
CA ASP A 184 -0.30 -36.77 10.70
C ASP A 184 -1.50 -37.17 9.82
N GLU A 185 -1.98 -38.40 9.93
CA GLU A 185 -3.13 -38.90 9.17
C GLU A 185 -4.41 -38.10 9.42
N SER A 186 -4.60 -37.57 10.63
CA SER A 186 -5.74 -36.73 10.98
C SER A 186 -5.67 -35.31 10.39
N ARG A 187 -4.51 -34.92 9.82
CA ARG A 187 -4.21 -33.58 9.28
C ARG A 187 -4.39 -32.45 10.28
N THR A 188 -4.27 -32.79 11.59
CA THR A 188 -4.37 -31.81 12.68
C THR A 188 -3.04 -31.55 13.37
N LEU A 189 -2.04 -32.43 13.23
CA LEU A 189 -0.74 -32.30 13.85
C LEU A 189 0.34 -32.09 12.78
N TRP A 190 0.92 -30.89 12.78
CA TRP A 190 1.95 -30.48 11.84
C TRP A 190 3.28 -30.34 12.57
N THR A 191 4.32 -31.00 12.06
CA THR A 191 5.69 -30.92 12.60
C THR A 191 6.61 -30.27 11.57
N PHE A 192 7.24 -29.15 11.93
CA PHE A 192 8.16 -28.42 11.08
C PHE A 192 9.58 -28.55 11.59
N PHE A 193 10.52 -28.88 10.71
CA PHE A 193 11.94 -29.00 10.98
C PHE A 193 12.67 -27.77 10.46
N LEU A 194 13.15 -26.92 11.36
CA LEU A 194 13.78 -25.65 11.03
C LEU A 194 15.18 -25.82 10.50
N ARG A 195 15.58 -24.93 9.58
CA ARG A 195 16.98 -24.77 9.18
C ARG A 195 17.81 -24.35 10.39
N LYS A 196 19.02 -24.85 10.47
CA LYS A 196 19.97 -24.45 11.51
C LYS A 196 20.70 -23.17 11.08
N GLU A 197 21.15 -22.39 12.08
CA GLU A 197 21.99 -21.20 11.89
C GLU A 197 21.39 -20.10 11.02
N VAL A 198 20.08 -20.05 10.85
CA VAL A 198 19.41 -18.91 10.24
C VAL A 198 19.49 -17.72 11.20
N LEU A 199 20.00 -16.59 10.70
CA LEU A 199 20.19 -15.38 11.50
C LEU A 199 19.04 -14.39 11.26
N PHE A 200 18.59 -13.77 12.32
CA PHE A 200 17.87 -12.52 12.25
C PHE A 200 18.82 -11.36 11.91
N HIS A 201 18.28 -10.22 11.46
CA HIS A 201 19.07 -9.03 11.08
C HIS A 201 20.00 -8.51 12.20
N HIS A 202 19.67 -8.75 13.46
CA HIS A 202 20.51 -8.40 14.63
C HIS A 202 21.53 -9.47 15.00
N GLY A 203 21.64 -10.57 14.23
CA GLY A 203 22.65 -11.60 14.41
C GLY A 203 22.29 -12.75 15.37
N LYS A 204 21.14 -12.74 16.04
CA LYS A 204 20.68 -13.89 16.85
C LYS A 204 20.16 -15.00 15.93
N VAL A 205 20.36 -16.25 16.37
CA VAL A 205 19.90 -17.43 15.63
C VAL A 205 18.40 -17.65 15.88
N LEU A 206 17.69 -17.91 14.78
CA LEU A 206 16.27 -18.33 14.82
C LEU A 206 16.13 -19.70 15.48
N THR A 207 15.13 -19.83 16.33
CA THR A 207 14.79 -21.07 17.01
C THR A 207 13.28 -21.37 16.98
N ALA A 208 12.89 -22.59 17.32
CA ALA A 208 11.50 -22.99 17.46
C ALA A 208 10.70 -22.11 18.46
N LYS A 209 11.40 -21.47 19.43
CA LYS A 209 10.74 -20.53 20.36
C LYS A 209 10.28 -19.24 19.70
N ASP A 210 10.96 -18.79 18.64
CA ASP A 210 10.57 -17.62 17.86
C ASP A 210 9.30 -17.93 17.05
N VAL A 211 9.17 -19.15 16.54
CA VAL A 211 7.94 -19.63 15.88
C VAL A 211 6.77 -19.69 16.87
N VAL A 212 7.00 -20.27 18.07
CA VAL A 212 5.97 -20.31 19.14
C VAL A 212 5.52 -18.89 19.49
N TYR A 213 6.45 -17.95 19.63
CA TYR A 213 6.13 -16.56 19.93
C TYR A 213 5.32 -15.90 18.82
N SER A 214 5.78 -16.01 17.56
CA SER A 214 5.14 -15.37 16.39
C SER A 214 3.70 -15.84 16.20
N LEU A 215 3.46 -17.16 16.20
CA LEU A 215 2.12 -17.72 16.10
C LEU A 215 1.28 -17.45 17.37
N GLY A 216 1.92 -17.42 18.54
CA GLY A 216 1.28 -17.07 19.80
C GLY A 216 0.69 -15.65 19.80
N ARG A 217 1.40 -14.67 19.21
CA ARG A 217 0.88 -13.30 19.01
C ARG A 217 -0.40 -13.30 18.18
N LEU A 218 -0.42 -14.06 17.08
CA LEU A 218 -1.60 -14.19 16.22
C LEU A 218 -2.78 -14.81 16.99
N MET A 219 -2.53 -15.88 17.76
CA MET A 219 -3.58 -16.56 18.51
C MET A 219 -4.19 -15.71 19.62
N GLN A 220 -3.40 -14.82 20.23
CA GLN A 220 -3.80 -13.99 21.37
C GLN A 220 -4.39 -12.63 20.98
N THR A 221 -4.25 -12.20 19.72
CA THR A 221 -4.76 -10.89 19.31
C THR A 221 -6.29 -10.84 19.37
N SER A 222 -6.81 -9.78 20.00
CA SER A 222 -8.24 -9.44 19.98
C SER A 222 -8.62 -8.61 18.74
N LYS A 223 -7.63 -8.03 18.06
CA LYS A 223 -7.86 -7.22 16.86
C LYS A 223 -8.29 -8.10 15.69
N ARG A 224 -9.22 -7.59 14.90
CA ARG A 224 -9.59 -8.24 13.65
C ARG A 224 -8.46 -8.07 12.65
N THR A 225 -7.89 -9.18 12.20
CA THR A 225 -6.82 -9.23 11.21
C THR A 225 -7.18 -10.21 10.10
N LEU A 226 -6.55 -10.06 8.93
CA LEU A 226 -6.72 -11.01 7.83
C LEU A 226 -6.37 -12.43 8.28
N TYR A 227 -7.12 -13.39 7.80
CA TYR A 227 -6.95 -14.83 8.05
C TYR A 227 -7.14 -15.27 9.52
N SER A 228 -7.83 -14.44 10.33
CA SER A 228 -8.07 -14.76 11.74
C SER A 228 -8.81 -16.09 11.94
N TYR A 229 -9.60 -16.53 11.01
CA TYR A 229 -10.28 -17.81 11.02
C TYR A 229 -9.33 -19.01 11.00
N ILE A 230 -8.11 -18.86 10.41
CA ILE A 230 -7.12 -19.94 10.35
C ILE A 230 -6.33 -20.00 11.66
N PHE A 231 -5.73 -18.90 12.09
CA PHE A 231 -4.88 -18.95 13.28
C PHE A 231 -5.68 -19.11 14.57
N LYS A 232 -6.98 -18.79 14.59
CA LYS A 232 -7.88 -19.15 15.70
C LYS A 232 -8.18 -20.65 15.77
N GLU A 233 -7.98 -21.40 14.67
CA GLU A 233 -8.05 -22.86 14.68
C GLU A 233 -6.77 -23.52 15.21
N ILE A 234 -5.69 -22.78 15.40
CA ILE A 234 -4.51 -23.30 16.08
C ILE A 234 -4.87 -23.54 17.55
N GLN A 235 -4.76 -24.78 17.97
CA GLN A 235 -5.00 -25.18 19.35
C GLN A 235 -3.75 -24.94 20.19
N ARG A 236 -2.57 -25.32 19.66
CA ARG A 236 -1.31 -25.27 20.39
C ARG A 236 -0.12 -25.18 19.44
N VAL A 237 0.91 -24.43 19.85
CA VAL A 237 2.22 -24.42 19.22
C VAL A 237 3.27 -24.78 20.27
N THR A 238 4.13 -25.76 20.00
CA THR A 238 5.11 -26.29 20.95
C THR A 238 6.48 -26.42 20.31
N ALA A 239 7.50 -25.85 20.94
CA ALA A 239 8.89 -26.12 20.59
C ALA A 239 9.33 -27.44 21.24
N LEU A 240 9.54 -28.48 20.43
CA LEU A 240 10.02 -29.78 20.92
C LEU A 240 11.50 -29.73 21.26
N ASN A 241 12.27 -29.00 20.46
CA ASN A 241 13.67 -28.70 20.63
C ASN A 241 14.00 -27.39 19.89
N PRO A 242 15.24 -26.86 19.90
CA PRO A 242 15.55 -25.59 19.23
C PRO A 242 15.25 -25.53 17.73
N SER A 243 15.20 -26.67 17.02
CA SER A 243 15.00 -26.75 15.58
C SER A 243 13.73 -27.49 15.15
N THR A 244 12.85 -27.85 16.09
CA THR A 244 11.60 -28.57 15.76
C THR A 244 10.41 -27.94 16.47
N VAL A 245 9.42 -27.53 15.70
CA VAL A 245 8.16 -26.98 16.21
C VAL A 245 6.99 -27.86 15.78
N GLN A 246 6.06 -28.05 16.70
CA GLN A 246 4.84 -28.80 16.47
C GLN A 246 3.64 -27.88 16.64
N ILE A 247 2.72 -27.93 15.66
CA ILE A 247 1.50 -27.10 15.62
C ILE A 247 0.31 -28.05 15.58
N THR A 248 -0.59 -27.92 16.55
CA THR A 248 -1.83 -28.69 16.64
C THR A 248 -3.00 -27.80 16.25
N LEU A 249 -3.82 -28.24 15.30
CA LEU A 249 -5.07 -27.59 14.93
C LEU A 249 -6.25 -28.25 15.67
N LYS A 250 -7.30 -27.50 15.93
CA LYS A 250 -8.55 -27.98 16.52
C LYS A 250 -9.28 -28.98 15.60
N GLN A 251 -9.14 -28.78 14.28
CA GLN A 251 -9.73 -29.60 13.23
C GLN A 251 -8.88 -29.49 11.95
N PRO A 252 -9.00 -30.42 11.00
CA PRO A 252 -8.31 -30.34 9.72
C PRO A 252 -8.65 -29.03 8.99
N ASN A 253 -7.62 -28.36 8.47
CA ASN A 253 -7.79 -27.14 7.71
C ASN A 253 -6.76 -27.10 6.56
N GLU A 254 -7.21 -27.29 5.31
CA GLU A 254 -6.37 -27.33 4.13
C GLU A 254 -5.83 -25.95 3.70
N LEU A 255 -6.39 -24.87 4.26
CA LEU A 255 -5.90 -23.52 4.06
C LEU A 255 -4.79 -23.13 5.06
N PHE A 256 -4.47 -24.00 6.03
CA PHE A 256 -3.44 -23.74 7.02
C PHE A 256 -2.03 -23.65 6.43
N LEU A 257 -1.63 -24.60 5.60
CA LEU A 257 -0.29 -24.56 4.98
C LEU A 257 -0.13 -23.40 4.00
N PRO A 258 -1.10 -23.09 3.11
CA PRO A 258 -1.13 -21.84 2.36
C PRO A 258 -1.02 -20.58 3.22
N PHE A 259 -1.74 -20.52 4.35
CA PHE A 259 -1.64 -19.39 5.28
C PHE A 259 -0.21 -19.17 5.78
N LEU A 260 0.54 -20.22 6.07
CA LEU A 260 1.94 -20.13 6.51
C LEU A 260 2.90 -19.55 5.45
N CYS A 261 2.46 -19.44 4.19
CA CYS A 261 3.20 -18.77 3.12
C CYS A 261 2.99 -17.25 3.10
N THR A 262 1.99 -16.75 3.81
CA THR A 262 1.63 -15.32 3.80
C THR A 262 2.54 -14.50 4.70
N SER A 263 2.69 -13.21 4.38
CA SER A 263 3.41 -12.25 5.24
C SER A 263 2.83 -12.17 6.66
N ARG A 264 1.55 -12.53 6.85
CA ARG A 264 0.89 -12.58 8.17
C ARG A 264 1.49 -13.64 9.09
N ALA A 265 1.93 -14.76 8.53
CA ALA A 265 2.54 -15.87 9.28
C ALA A 265 4.08 -15.79 9.34
N ALA A 266 4.66 -14.64 8.97
CA ALA A 266 6.09 -14.42 9.03
C ALA A 266 6.63 -14.53 10.46
N ILE A 267 7.85 -15.04 10.59
CA ILE A 267 8.47 -15.28 11.89
C ILE A 267 9.25 -14.04 12.34
N VAL A 268 8.92 -13.56 13.52
CA VAL A 268 9.57 -12.45 14.20
C VAL A 268 10.38 -12.95 15.41
N PRO A 269 11.42 -12.22 15.85
CA PRO A 269 12.16 -12.61 17.04
C PRO A 269 11.25 -12.56 18.27
N ARG A 270 11.39 -13.54 19.15
CA ARG A 270 10.69 -13.53 20.44
C ARG A 270 11.11 -12.26 21.20
N ASP A 271 10.20 -11.68 21.97
CA ASP A 271 10.41 -10.44 22.73
C ASP A 271 10.48 -9.14 21.90
N LEU A 272 10.34 -9.23 20.55
CA LEU A 272 10.47 -8.08 19.63
C LEU A 272 11.73 -7.23 19.90
N GLU A 273 12.80 -7.84 20.40
CA GLU A 273 14.04 -7.16 20.81
C GLU A 273 13.83 -6.09 21.91
N GLY A 274 12.87 -6.28 22.79
CA GLY A 274 12.54 -5.33 23.85
C GLY A 274 11.82 -4.06 23.37
N MET A 275 11.44 -3.99 22.09
CA MET A 275 10.64 -2.91 21.53
C MET A 275 9.16 -3.14 21.80
N ASP A 276 8.40 -2.06 21.93
CA ASP A 276 6.94 -2.12 21.80
C ASP A 276 6.53 -2.41 20.35
N GLU A 277 5.28 -2.82 20.14
CA GLU A 277 4.77 -3.22 18.82
C GLU A 277 4.82 -2.09 17.78
N GLN A 278 4.61 -0.83 18.19
CA GLN A 278 4.66 0.30 17.29
C GLN A 278 6.09 0.58 16.82
N SER A 279 7.03 0.56 17.72
CA SER A 279 8.46 0.72 17.44
C SER A 279 8.99 -0.41 16.58
N PHE A 280 8.57 -1.66 16.87
CA PHE A 280 8.92 -2.82 16.07
C PHE A 280 8.34 -2.71 14.64
N GLY A 281 7.11 -2.24 14.48
CA GLY A 281 6.49 -2.03 13.17
C GLY A 281 7.24 -1.04 12.28
N ARG A 282 7.96 -0.09 12.87
CA ARG A 282 8.79 0.89 12.12
C ARG A 282 10.26 0.46 11.95
N ARG A 283 10.76 -0.39 12.83
CA ARG A 283 12.14 -0.93 12.79
C ARG A 283 12.13 -2.44 12.95
N PRO A 284 11.51 -3.15 12.01
CA PRO A 284 11.35 -4.58 12.13
C PRO A 284 12.68 -5.30 12.06
N VAL A 285 12.77 -6.39 12.79
CA VAL A 285 13.88 -7.34 12.76
C VAL A 285 13.34 -8.65 12.22
N GLY A 286 13.78 -9.04 11.03
CA GLY A 286 13.40 -10.27 10.35
C GLY A 286 14.60 -11.13 9.98
N THR A 287 14.35 -12.15 9.18
CA THR A 287 15.36 -13.07 8.64
C THR A 287 15.62 -12.82 7.15
N GLY A 288 14.87 -11.93 6.52
CA GLY A 288 14.83 -11.73 5.07
C GLY A 288 16.10 -11.13 4.46
N PRO A 289 16.14 -11.02 3.12
CA PRO A 289 17.33 -10.55 2.38
C PRO A 289 17.65 -9.07 2.59
N PHE A 290 16.72 -8.28 3.11
CA PHE A 290 16.92 -6.86 3.41
C PHE A 290 16.46 -6.53 4.83
N LYS A 291 17.15 -5.58 5.46
CA LYS A 291 16.79 -5.01 6.75
C LYS A 291 16.31 -3.56 6.60
N VAL A 292 15.32 -3.16 7.34
CA VAL A 292 14.89 -1.76 7.42
C VAL A 292 15.90 -0.99 8.26
N VAL A 293 16.47 0.08 7.69
CA VAL A 293 17.43 0.94 8.38
C VAL A 293 16.86 2.31 8.70
N ASP A 294 15.87 2.76 7.92
CA ASP A 294 15.13 3.99 8.16
C ASP A 294 13.71 3.87 7.65
N MET A 295 12.75 4.43 8.39
CA MET A 295 11.34 4.48 8.01
C MET A 295 10.68 5.73 8.56
N THR A 296 10.08 6.50 7.68
CA THR A 296 9.17 7.61 7.96
C THR A 296 7.82 7.33 7.31
N GLU A 297 6.87 8.24 7.38
CA GLU A 297 5.58 8.09 6.68
C GLU A 297 5.73 8.14 5.15
N ASP A 298 6.76 8.82 4.65
CA ASP A 298 7.00 9.05 3.22
C ASP A 298 8.16 8.25 2.66
N THR A 299 9.01 7.63 3.49
CA THR A 299 10.21 6.93 3.02
C THR A 299 10.46 5.66 3.81
N CYS A 300 10.92 4.62 3.12
CA CYS A 300 11.46 3.41 3.72
C CYS A 300 12.78 3.05 3.05
N VAL A 301 13.81 2.83 3.83
CA VAL A 301 15.15 2.47 3.35
C VAL A 301 15.49 1.07 3.80
N LEU A 302 15.76 0.22 2.83
CA LEU A 302 16.21 -1.15 3.03
C LEU A 302 17.70 -1.27 2.68
N GLU A 303 18.47 -1.96 3.49
CA GLU A 303 19.83 -2.38 3.20
C GLU A 303 19.91 -3.90 3.10
N VAL A 304 20.76 -4.38 2.21
CA VAL A 304 21.00 -5.81 2.04
C VAL A 304 21.48 -6.46 3.35
N PHE A 305 20.95 -7.66 3.63
CA PHE A 305 21.44 -8.51 4.70
C PHE A 305 22.43 -9.54 4.13
N PRO A 306 23.76 -9.36 4.30
CA PRO A 306 24.76 -10.21 3.66
C PRO A 306 24.71 -11.68 4.07
N TYR A 307 24.17 -11.95 5.27
CA TYR A 307 24.12 -13.30 5.85
C TYR A 307 22.76 -13.99 5.63
N TYR A 308 22.01 -13.54 4.62
CA TYR A 308 20.74 -14.16 4.29
C TYR A 308 20.93 -15.63 3.91
N PHE A 309 20.17 -16.52 4.54
CA PHE A 309 20.38 -17.99 4.44
C PHE A 309 20.11 -18.58 3.04
N GLN A 310 19.45 -17.84 2.15
CA GLN A 310 19.26 -18.25 0.74
C GLN A 310 20.18 -17.50 -0.24
N GLY A 311 21.20 -16.82 0.26
CA GLY A 311 22.17 -16.06 -0.53
C GLY A 311 21.91 -14.56 -0.52
N ARG A 312 22.97 -13.78 -0.57
CA ARG A 312 22.92 -12.31 -0.56
C ARG A 312 22.25 -11.79 -1.84
N ALA A 313 21.33 -10.84 -1.69
CA ALA A 313 20.79 -10.10 -2.83
C ALA A 313 21.88 -9.25 -3.51
N HIS A 314 21.73 -9.00 -4.82
CA HIS A 314 22.69 -8.21 -5.58
C HIS A 314 22.61 -6.71 -5.23
N LEU A 315 21.39 -6.18 -5.15
CA LEU A 315 21.17 -4.81 -4.71
C LEU A 315 21.70 -4.61 -3.28
N ASP A 316 22.41 -3.50 -3.07
CA ASP A 316 22.90 -3.12 -1.73
C ASP A 316 21.85 -2.35 -0.94
N ARG A 317 21.05 -1.54 -1.64
CA ARG A 317 20.09 -0.64 -1.04
C ARG A 317 18.83 -0.51 -1.88
N VAL A 318 17.70 -0.40 -1.21
CA VAL A 318 16.40 -0.06 -1.83
C VAL A 318 15.80 1.11 -1.07
N GLU A 319 15.48 2.18 -1.77
CA GLU A 319 14.82 3.36 -1.21
C GLU A 319 13.40 3.41 -1.78
N ILE A 320 12.39 3.31 -0.92
CA ILE A 320 10.98 3.32 -1.27
C ILE A 320 10.41 4.65 -0.82
N LEU A 321 9.78 5.38 -1.74
CA LEU A 321 9.27 6.72 -1.48
C LEU A 321 7.77 6.78 -1.81
N TYR A 322 7.00 7.33 -0.87
CA TYR A 322 5.60 7.67 -1.12
C TYR A 322 5.50 8.90 -2.01
N VAL A 323 4.73 8.79 -3.08
CA VAL A 323 4.38 9.90 -3.97
C VAL A 323 2.85 10.06 -3.98
N PRO A 324 2.33 11.25 -3.64
CA PRO A 324 0.90 11.48 -3.41
C PRO A 324 0.05 11.61 -4.68
N TRP A 325 0.60 11.32 -5.84
CA TRP A 325 -0.09 11.37 -7.14
C TRP A 325 0.24 10.15 -7.97
N ASP A 326 -0.61 9.93 -9.00
CA ASP A 326 -0.38 8.85 -9.95
C ASP A 326 0.81 9.21 -10.85
N THR A 327 1.89 8.49 -10.73
CA THR A 327 3.11 8.68 -11.54
C THR A 327 2.91 8.27 -13.00
N GLU A 328 1.76 7.71 -13.33
CA GLU A 328 1.47 7.15 -14.65
C GLU A 328 0.90 8.19 -15.65
N THR A 329 0.41 9.34 -15.19
CA THR A 329 -0.28 10.33 -16.02
C THR A 329 0.65 11.25 -16.82
N SER A 330 1.95 11.22 -16.63
CA SER A 330 2.88 12.07 -17.36
C SER A 330 3.25 11.48 -18.72
N SER A 331 2.89 12.24 -19.73
CA SER A 331 3.07 12.02 -21.17
C SER A 331 4.44 11.52 -21.63
N SER A 332 4.40 10.55 -22.48
CA SER A 332 5.17 10.21 -23.68
C SER A 332 6.68 9.94 -23.65
N ASP A 333 7.52 10.47 -22.75
CA ASP A 333 8.99 10.27 -22.85
C ASP A 333 9.69 9.91 -21.53
N THR A 334 8.95 9.82 -20.44
CA THR A 334 9.48 9.64 -19.08
C THR A 334 9.65 8.18 -18.66
N GLY A 335 9.24 7.23 -19.50
CA GLY A 335 9.31 5.80 -19.22
C GLY A 335 10.72 5.24 -18.96
N SER A 336 11.76 5.95 -19.41
CA SER A 336 13.15 5.50 -19.21
C SER A 336 13.69 5.68 -17.78
N ALA A 337 13.02 6.46 -16.94
CA ALA A 337 13.45 6.68 -15.55
C ALA A 337 13.06 5.55 -14.60
N PHE A 338 11.97 4.85 -14.89
CA PHE A 338 11.55 3.69 -14.12
C PHE A 338 12.08 2.42 -14.75
N HIS A 339 12.89 1.67 -14.01
CA HIS A 339 13.37 0.37 -14.48
C HIS A 339 12.33 -0.73 -14.32
N VAL A 340 11.38 -0.56 -13.39
CA VAL A 340 10.28 -1.48 -13.11
C VAL A 340 9.05 -0.67 -12.73
N ILE A 341 7.92 -0.88 -13.40
CA ILE A 341 6.63 -0.24 -13.12
C ILE A 341 5.56 -1.32 -12.96
N GLN A 342 4.79 -1.24 -11.88
CA GLN A 342 3.61 -2.07 -11.70
C GLN A 342 2.36 -1.36 -12.24
N ASN A 343 1.52 -2.12 -12.95
CA ASN A 343 0.25 -1.67 -13.54
C ASN A 343 0.35 -0.38 -14.36
N PRO A 344 1.24 -0.32 -15.36
CA PRO A 344 1.38 0.88 -16.18
C PRO A 344 0.09 1.14 -16.98
N SER A 345 -0.49 2.33 -16.83
CA SER A 345 -1.70 2.73 -17.57
C SER A 345 -1.42 3.01 -19.06
N SER A 346 -0.18 3.33 -19.42
CA SER A 346 0.16 3.83 -20.75
C SER A 346 1.52 3.44 -21.31
N ALA A 347 2.15 2.35 -20.84
CA ALA A 347 3.43 1.90 -21.40
C ALA A 347 3.28 1.47 -22.86
N SER A 348 3.04 2.44 -23.76
CA SER A 348 2.84 2.22 -25.20
C SER A 348 4.15 2.18 -26.00
N SER A 349 5.32 2.36 -25.36
CA SER A 349 6.58 2.35 -26.09
C SER A 349 7.08 0.93 -26.32
N SER A 350 7.60 0.67 -27.51
CA SER A 350 8.22 -0.59 -27.94
C SER A 350 9.49 -0.99 -27.16
N THR A 351 9.95 -0.13 -26.24
CA THR A 351 11.18 -0.30 -25.46
C THR A 351 11.00 -1.08 -24.15
N TRP A 352 9.75 -1.29 -23.69
CA TRP A 352 9.46 -1.99 -22.45
C TRP A 352 9.18 -3.47 -22.67
N SER A 353 9.83 -4.32 -21.89
CA SER A 353 9.42 -5.70 -21.73
C SER A 353 8.26 -5.75 -20.75
N ARG A 354 7.20 -6.47 -21.08
CA ARG A 354 6.01 -6.61 -20.23
C ARG A 354 5.85 -8.06 -19.83
N ILE A 355 5.53 -8.25 -18.57
CA ILE A 355 5.06 -9.54 -18.07
C ILE A 355 3.66 -9.31 -17.53
N HIS A 356 2.70 -10.03 -18.07
CA HIS A 356 1.39 -10.13 -17.47
C HIS A 356 1.51 -11.06 -16.27
N SER A 357 1.13 -10.57 -15.11
CA SER A 357 0.93 -11.40 -13.94
C SER A 357 -0.39 -12.17 -14.13
N GLU A 358 -0.46 -13.40 -13.67
CA GLU A 358 -1.72 -14.16 -13.57
C GLU A 358 -2.66 -13.55 -12.51
N SER A 359 -2.19 -12.58 -11.75
CA SER A 359 -2.97 -11.89 -10.73
C SER A 359 -3.84 -10.78 -11.31
N SER A 360 -4.95 -10.50 -10.65
CA SER A 360 -5.87 -9.41 -11.00
C SER A 360 -6.40 -8.68 -9.76
N ILE A 361 -6.88 -7.47 -9.95
CA ILE A 361 -7.61 -6.71 -8.93
C ILE A 361 -9.07 -6.68 -9.34
N ARG A 362 -9.93 -7.26 -8.50
CA ARG A 362 -11.39 -7.23 -8.67
C ARG A 362 -11.98 -6.19 -7.73
N LYS A 363 -12.73 -5.25 -8.27
CA LYS A 363 -13.51 -4.26 -7.52
C LYS A 363 -14.96 -4.71 -7.42
N PHE A 364 -15.55 -4.53 -6.25
CA PHE A 364 -16.93 -4.95 -6.02
C PHE A 364 -17.62 -4.07 -4.99
N VAL A 365 -18.95 -4.13 -5.04
CA VAL A 365 -19.86 -3.57 -4.07
C VAL A 365 -20.59 -4.68 -3.37
N THR A 366 -20.75 -4.57 -2.06
CA THR A 366 -21.57 -5.49 -1.28
C THR A 366 -22.74 -4.76 -0.64
N CYS A 367 -23.87 -5.44 -0.55
CA CYS A 367 -25.10 -4.94 0.03
C CYS A 367 -25.25 -5.45 1.46
N ASN A 368 -25.48 -4.53 2.41
CA ASN A 368 -25.77 -4.89 3.80
C ASN A 368 -27.26 -5.15 3.97
N THR A 369 -27.64 -6.41 4.00
CA THR A 369 -29.04 -6.83 4.16
C THR A 369 -29.42 -7.15 5.61
N GLN A 370 -28.43 -7.19 6.51
CA GLN A 370 -28.68 -7.33 7.94
C GLN A 370 -29.15 -6.01 8.57
N LYS A 371 -28.67 -4.88 8.05
CA LYS A 371 -29.16 -3.55 8.46
C LYS A 371 -30.62 -3.40 8.04
N LYS A 372 -31.47 -2.94 8.98
CA LYS A 372 -32.85 -2.54 8.64
C LYS A 372 -32.79 -1.30 7.74
N GLY A 373 -33.15 -1.46 6.49
CA GLY A 373 -33.08 -0.38 5.50
C GLY A 373 -33.51 -0.84 4.11
N PRO A 374 -33.28 -0.02 3.07
CA PRO A 374 -33.77 -0.27 1.71
C PRO A 374 -33.23 -1.57 1.11
N LEU A 375 -32.01 -2.00 1.48
CA LEU A 375 -31.39 -3.21 0.94
C LEU A 375 -31.89 -4.52 1.58
N SER A 376 -32.71 -4.45 2.63
CA SER A 376 -33.38 -5.63 3.20
C SER A 376 -34.49 -6.14 2.31
N ASP A 377 -35.09 -5.28 1.45
CA ASP A 377 -36.03 -5.69 0.41
C ASP A 377 -35.30 -6.25 -0.83
N PRO A 378 -35.50 -7.53 -1.20
CA PRO A 378 -34.83 -8.13 -2.35
C PRO A 378 -35.11 -7.45 -3.68
N LEU A 379 -36.32 -6.94 -3.91
CA LEU A 379 -36.72 -6.27 -5.16
C LEU A 379 -36.03 -4.90 -5.28
N LEU A 380 -36.03 -4.13 -4.20
CA LEU A 380 -35.37 -2.84 -4.18
C LEU A 380 -33.84 -2.99 -4.28
N ARG A 381 -33.27 -3.99 -3.60
CA ARG A 381 -31.85 -4.35 -3.72
C ARG A 381 -31.48 -4.70 -5.16
N ALA A 382 -32.27 -5.54 -5.83
CA ALA A 382 -32.05 -5.89 -7.23
C ALA A 382 -32.08 -4.65 -8.14
N LYS A 383 -33.02 -3.73 -7.92
CA LYS A 383 -33.13 -2.46 -8.65
C LYS A 383 -31.89 -1.58 -8.43
N ILE A 384 -31.46 -1.39 -7.18
CA ILE A 384 -30.26 -0.60 -6.85
C ILE A 384 -29.01 -1.20 -7.51
N VAL A 385 -28.81 -2.52 -7.43
CA VAL A 385 -27.67 -3.19 -8.06
C VAL A 385 -27.74 -3.11 -9.58
N SER A 386 -28.94 -3.13 -10.20
CA SER A 386 -29.08 -2.97 -11.66
C SER A 386 -28.60 -1.62 -12.16
N CYS A 387 -28.71 -0.55 -11.36
CA CYS A 387 -28.20 0.78 -11.69
C CYS A 387 -26.66 0.82 -11.82
N LEU A 388 -25.96 -0.16 -11.27
CA LEU A 388 -24.48 -0.22 -11.30
C LEU A 388 -23.94 -0.95 -12.53
N LYS A 389 -24.77 -1.63 -13.34
CA LYS A 389 -24.37 -2.33 -14.54
C LYS A 389 -24.07 -1.37 -15.69
N ASP A 390 -23.06 -1.69 -16.53
CA ASP A 390 -22.61 -0.83 -17.63
C ASP A 390 -23.55 -0.75 -18.84
N ASP A 391 -24.55 -1.64 -18.92
CA ASP A 391 -25.50 -1.64 -20.03
C ASP A 391 -26.36 -0.39 -20.04
N SER A 392 -25.91 0.60 -20.83
CA SER A 392 -26.62 1.84 -21.13
C SER A 392 -27.82 1.64 -22.09
N ALA A 393 -28.23 0.40 -22.32
CA ALA A 393 -29.39 0.09 -23.15
C ALA A 393 -30.64 -0.03 -22.25
N SER A 394 -31.46 1.03 -22.32
CA SER A 394 -32.89 1.05 -21.95
C SER A 394 -33.23 0.56 -20.51
N ILE A 395 -32.93 1.39 -19.52
CA ILE A 395 -33.83 1.44 -18.37
C ILE A 395 -34.99 2.37 -18.80
N GLU A 396 -36.09 1.76 -19.23
CA GLU A 396 -37.33 2.47 -19.38
C GLU A 396 -37.61 3.24 -18.08
N GLN A 397 -37.82 4.52 -18.22
CA GLN A 397 -38.20 5.45 -17.14
C GLN A 397 -39.57 5.04 -16.58
N GLU A 398 -39.63 3.97 -15.80
CA GLU A 398 -40.81 3.66 -15.00
C GLU A 398 -40.40 3.36 -13.57
N ALA A 399 -40.38 4.37 -12.75
CA ALA A 399 -41.01 4.49 -11.43
C ALA A 399 -40.46 5.72 -10.72
N ILE A 400 -41.24 6.75 -10.62
CA ILE A 400 -41.10 7.80 -9.61
C ILE A 400 -41.00 7.05 -8.27
N ILE A 401 -39.82 7.07 -7.65
CA ILE A 401 -39.64 6.54 -6.30
C ILE A 401 -40.32 7.57 -5.39
N ASP A 402 -41.51 7.21 -4.90
CA ASP A 402 -42.37 8.05 -4.06
C ASP A 402 -41.77 8.32 -2.65
N GLN A 403 -40.61 7.74 -2.35
CA GLN A 403 -39.84 7.94 -1.12
C GLN A 403 -38.41 8.32 -1.41
N GLU A 404 -37.91 9.35 -0.76
CA GLU A 404 -36.55 9.80 -0.82
C GLU A 404 -35.63 8.79 -0.08
N ILE A 405 -35.02 7.84 -0.85
CA ILE A 405 -34.16 6.81 -0.29
C ILE A 405 -32.74 7.35 -0.21
N THR A 406 -32.18 7.36 0.99
CA THR A 406 -30.76 7.72 1.23
C THR A 406 -29.94 6.47 1.48
N LEU A 407 -28.82 6.31 0.75
CA LEU A 407 -27.90 5.20 0.84
C LEU A 407 -26.55 5.67 1.39
N GLN A 408 -26.05 5.01 2.41
CA GLN A 408 -24.72 5.24 2.95
C GLN A 408 -23.73 4.28 2.31
N ILE A 409 -22.69 4.82 1.66
CA ILE A 409 -21.63 4.07 0.96
C ILE A 409 -20.35 4.20 1.75
N SER A 410 -19.78 3.11 2.25
CA SER A 410 -18.51 3.11 2.97
C SER A 410 -17.38 2.57 2.11
N THR A 411 -16.22 3.20 2.25
CA THR A 411 -14.98 2.79 1.59
C THR A 411 -13.75 3.27 2.36
N ILE A 412 -12.57 2.99 1.80
CA ILE A 412 -11.28 3.54 2.25
C ILE A 412 -10.76 4.53 1.21
N PRO A 413 -9.82 5.44 1.56
CA PRO A 413 -9.34 6.50 0.65
C PRO A 413 -8.87 5.99 -0.71
N GLN A 414 -8.24 4.80 -0.76
CA GLN A 414 -7.76 4.17 -2.00
C GLN A 414 -8.87 3.80 -2.99
N TYR A 415 -10.13 3.73 -2.55
CA TYR A 415 -11.28 3.35 -3.37
C TYR A 415 -12.35 4.45 -3.39
N ALA A 416 -12.01 5.67 -2.97
CA ALA A 416 -12.95 6.79 -2.94
C ALA A 416 -13.52 7.10 -4.34
N GLY A 417 -12.68 7.10 -5.38
CA GLY A 417 -13.13 7.32 -6.76
C GLY A 417 -14.15 6.28 -7.26
N ASP A 418 -14.01 5.01 -6.86
CA ASP A 418 -15.01 3.97 -7.19
C ASP A 418 -16.32 4.21 -6.43
N ALA A 419 -16.24 4.66 -5.17
CA ALA A 419 -17.43 4.97 -4.36
C ALA A 419 -18.17 6.21 -4.91
N ASP A 420 -17.45 7.25 -5.32
CA ASP A 420 -18.00 8.45 -5.95
C ASP A 420 -18.68 8.13 -7.30
N PHE A 421 -18.08 7.23 -8.08
CA PHE A 421 -18.68 6.73 -9.32
C PHE A 421 -20.02 6.02 -9.06
N ILE A 422 -20.08 5.15 -8.03
CA ILE A 422 -21.31 4.48 -7.62
C ILE A 422 -22.34 5.48 -7.14
N ALA A 423 -21.96 6.44 -6.29
CA ALA A 423 -22.85 7.48 -5.80
C ALA A 423 -23.46 8.27 -6.95
N THR A 424 -22.63 8.74 -7.89
CA THR A 424 -23.07 9.49 -9.08
C THR A 424 -24.09 8.71 -9.90
N ARG A 425 -23.85 7.41 -10.14
CA ARG A 425 -24.80 6.56 -10.89
C ARG A 425 -26.13 6.39 -10.17
N LEU A 426 -26.11 6.20 -8.87
CA LEU A 426 -27.33 6.07 -8.06
C LEU A 426 -28.11 7.39 -7.97
N GLU A 427 -27.41 8.52 -7.84
CA GLU A 427 -28.02 9.86 -7.81
C GLU A 427 -28.71 10.20 -9.13
N GLN A 428 -28.14 9.78 -10.27
CA GLN A 428 -28.79 9.91 -11.58
C GLN A 428 -30.12 9.13 -11.67
N GLN A 429 -30.33 8.13 -10.81
CA GLN A 429 -31.55 7.32 -10.72
C GLN A 429 -32.48 7.78 -9.57
N GLY A 430 -32.21 8.94 -8.96
CA GLY A 430 -33.05 9.57 -7.94
C GLY A 430 -32.78 9.11 -6.50
N TYR A 431 -31.76 8.33 -6.24
CA TYR A 431 -31.33 8.02 -4.87
C TYR A 431 -30.49 9.17 -4.30
N LYS A 432 -30.48 9.33 -2.98
CA LYS A 432 -29.50 10.18 -2.28
C LYS A 432 -28.35 9.31 -1.80
N CYS A 433 -27.11 9.75 -1.98
CA CYS A 433 -25.93 9.01 -1.56
C CYS A 433 -25.09 9.82 -0.57
N ASN A 434 -24.59 9.13 0.47
CA ASN A 434 -23.63 9.67 1.41
C ASN A 434 -22.38 8.79 1.41
N VAL A 435 -21.29 9.26 0.82
CA VAL A 435 -20.03 8.53 0.75
C VAL A 435 -19.20 8.82 2.01
N ILE A 436 -18.78 7.76 2.72
CA ILE A 436 -17.96 7.82 3.91
C ILE A 436 -16.64 7.08 3.62
N SER A 437 -15.57 7.84 3.56
CA SER A 437 -14.21 7.30 3.43
C SER A 437 -13.51 7.34 4.78
N VAL A 438 -13.10 6.19 5.28
CA VAL A 438 -12.45 6.04 6.60
C VAL A 438 -11.12 5.31 6.47
N SER A 439 -10.26 5.40 7.47
CA SER A 439 -9.00 4.66 7.48
C SER A 439 -9.24 3.14 7.40
N PRO A 440 -8.27 2.36 6.88
CA PRO A 440 -8.38 0.89 6.82
C PRO A 440 -8.64 0.24 8.19
N GLU A 441 -8.17 0.85 9.28
CA GLU A 441 -8.41 0.37 10.64
C GLU A 441 -9.86 0.61 11.07
N GLU A 442 -10.39 1.81 10.86
CA GLU A 442 -11.79 2.14 11.17
C GLU A 442 -12.77 1.35 10.30
N PHE A 443 -12.40 1.08 9.03
CA PHE A 443 -13.21 0.29 8.11
C PHE A 443 -13.42 -1.16 8.56
N LYS A 444 -12.51 -1.70 9.37
CA LYS A 444 -12.69 -3.02 10.00
C LYS A 444 -13.70 -3.02 11.14
N GLY A 445 -14.06 -1.84 11.62
CA GLY A 445 -14.95 -1.61 12.75
C GLY A 445 -16.44 -1.57 12.40
N PRO A 446 -17.27 -0.97 13.28
CA PRO A 446 -18.73 -0.92 13.14
C PRO A 446 -19.23 -0.21 11.90
N ILE A 447 -18.51 0.80 11.40
CA ILE A 447 -18.93 1.63 10.26
C ILE A 447 -19.36 0.79 9.05
N ARG A 448 -18.69 -0.34 8.84
CA ARG A 448 -18.99 -1.28 7.77
C ARG A 448 -20.36 -1.95 7.96
N LEU A 449 -20.75 -2.25 9.21
CA LEU A 449 -22.05 -2.87 9.53
C LEU A 449 -23.20 -1.84 9.53
N GLU A 450 -22.87 -0.56 9.68
CA GLU A 450 -23.82 0.55 9.68
C GLU A 450 -24.13 1.06 8.28
N SER A 451 -23.28 0.78 7.30
CA SER A 451 -23.44 1.22 5.91
C SER A 451 -24.40 0.34 5.14
N ASP A 452 -24.99 0.90 4.08
CA ASP A 452 -25.89 0.17 3.15
C ASP A 452 -25.05 -0.55 2.09
N LEU A 453 -24.12 0.19 1.46
CA LEU A 453 -23.21 -0.31 0.45
C LEU A 453 -21.77 -0.21 0.93
N ILE A 454 -20.96 -1.20 0.56
CA ILE A 454 -19.54 -1.26 0.91
C ILE A 454 -18.75 -1.48 -0.37
N VAL A 455 -17.85 -0.53 -0.68
CA VAL A 455 -16.96 -0.60 -1.84
C VAL A 455 -15.61 -1.12 -1.39
N PHE A 456 -15.17 -2.20 -2.01
CA PHE A 456 -13.95 -2.89 -1.63
C PHE A 456 -13.26 -3.52 -2.84
N SER A 457 -12.04 -4.08 -2.64
CA SER A 457 -11.34 -4.84 -3.67
C SER A 457 -10.81 -6.16 -3.14
N LEU A 458 -10.72 -7.12 -4.04
CA LEU A 458 -10.03 -8.38 -3.83
C LEU A 458 -8.85 -8.46 -4.80
N PHE A 459 -7.67 -8.75 -4.27
CA PHE A 459 -6.52 -9.10 -5.08
C PHE A 459 -6.56 -10.61 -5.34
N ARG A 460 -6.61 -11.01 -6.60
CA ARG A 460 -6.63 -12.41 -7.02
C ARG A 460 -5.21 -12.80 -7.42
N ASP A 461 -4.60 -13.65 -6.63
CA ASP A 461 -3.25 -14.18 -6.79
C ASP A 461 -3.23 -15.67 -6.40
N GLU A 462 -2.06 -16.25 -6.24
CA GLU A 462 -1.90 -17.64 -5.79
C GLU A 462 -2.52 -17.93 -4.41
N ASP A 463 -2.78 -16.89 -3.61
CA ASP A 463 -3.44 -16.98 -2.30
C ASP A 463 -4.95 -16.69 -2.38
N GLU A 464 -5.55 -16.68 -3.58
CA GLU A 464 -6.95 -16.31 -3.81
C GLU A 464 -7.91 -17.07 -2.89
N GLN A 465 -7.74 -18.38 -2.70
CA GLN A 465 -8.63 -19.18 -1.85
C GLN A 465 -8.65 -18.72 -0.40
N LEU A 466 -7.50 -18.29 0.13
CA LEU A 466 -7.41 -17.68 1.46
C LEU A 466 -8.20 -16.38 1.54
N ARG A 467 -8.05 -15.55 0.51
CA ARG A 467 -8.71 -14.24 0.45
C ARG A 467 -10.22 -14.37 0.24
N LEU A 468 -10.65 -15.31 -0.61
CA LEU A 468 -12.07 -15.60 -0.81
C LEU A 468 -12.74 -16.09 0.48
N PHE A 469 -12.05 -16.96 1.22
CA PHE A 469 -12.58 -17.43 2.50
C PHE A 469 -12.77 -16.25 3.48
N ASP A 470 -11.75 -15.42 3.65
CA ASP A 470 -11.80 -14.25 4.55
C ASP A 470 -12.85 -13.23 4.09
N LEU A 471 -12.95 -13.00 2.77
CA LEU A 471 -13.95 -12.15 2.17
C LEU A 471 -15.36 -12.63 2.45
N TYR A 472 -15.68 -13.89 2.13
CA TYR A 472 -17.04 -14.39 2.27
C TYR A 472 -17.45 -14.58 3.72
N LEU A 473 -16.52 -14.95 4.60
CA LEU A 473 -16.76 -14.95 6.05
C LEU A 473 -17.03 -13.53 6.57
N THR A 474 -16.37 -12.53 5.99
CA THR A 474 -16.59 -11.12 6.33
C THR A 474 -17.93 -10.64 5.81
N LEU A 475 -18.26 -10.99 4.55
CA LEU A 475 -19.54 -10.66 3.92
C LEU A 475 -20.72 -11.30 4.64
N SER A 476 -20.59 -12.53 5.13
CA SER A 476 -21.66 -13.22 5.85
C SER A 476 -22.21 -12.40 7.01
N GLN A 477 -21.37 -11.55 7.64
CA GLN A 477 -21.77 -10.68 8.74
C GLN A 477 -22.72 -9.53 8.32
N HIS A 478 -22.81 -9.23 7.03
CA HIS A 478 -23.67 -8.19 6.47
C HIS A 478 -24.95 -8.76 5.87
N ILE A 479 -25.12 -10.08 5.90
CA ILE A 479 -26.18 -10.82 5.25
C ILE A 479 -27.18 -11.30 6.32
N GLU A 480 -28.44 -11.42 5.96
CA GLU A 480 -29.51 -11.95 6.80
C GLU A 480 -29.14 -13.33 7.38
N PRO A 481 -29.61 -13.66 8.60
CA PRO A 481 -29.11 -14.81 9.37
C PRO A 481 -29.22 -16.19 8.68
N HIS A 482 -30.26 -16.39 7.84
CA HIS A 482 -30.43 -17.67 7.16
C HIS A 482 -29.33 -17.91 6.11
N THR A 483 -29.15 -16.95 5.19
CA THR A 483 -28.13 -17.00 4.12
C THR A 483 -26.73 -17.01 4.73
N ARG A 484 -26.53 -16.27 5.83
CA ARG A 484 -25.29 -16.30 6.59
C ARG A 484 -24.93 -17.67 7.08
N ALA A 485 -25.86 -18.40 7.71
CA ALA A 485 -25.61 -19.74 8.23
C ALA A 485 -25.19 -20.73 7.14
N ASP A 486 -25.82 -20.64 5.97
CA ASP A 486 -25.49 -21.46 4.80
C ASP A 486 -24.04 -21.17 4.33
N ILE A 487 -23.68 -19.90 4.13
CA ILE A 487 -22.34 -19.49 3.67
C ILE A 487 -21.27 -19.93 4.66
N GLU A 488 -21.47 -19.67 5.94
CA GLU A 488 -20.52 -20.09 6.99
C GLU A 488 -20.36 -21.63 7.01
N GLY A 489 -21.45 -22.38 6.88
CA GLY A 489 -21.41 -23.85 6.78
C GLY A 489 -20.62 -24.35 5.57
N TRP A 490 -20.81 -23.73 4.40
CA TRP A 490 -20.06 -24.08 3.21
C TRP A 490 -18.57 -23.73 3.34
N LEU A 491 -18.23 -22.56 3.89
CA LEU A 491 -16.85 -22.16 4.10
C LEU A 491 -16.10 -23.15 4.98
N TYR A 492 -16.71 -23.64 6.08
CA TYR A 492 -16.10 -24.65 6.93
C TYR A 492 -15.92 -26.01 6.21
N THR A 493 -16.81 -26.34 5.29
CA THR A 493 -16.65 -27.54 4.45
C THR A 493 -15.49 -27.38 3.46
N ILE A 494 -15.40 -26.21 2.80
CA ILE A 494 -14.31 -25.85 1.89
C ILE A 494 -12.95 -25.91 2.59
N ALA A 495 -12.85 -25.40 3.82
CA ALA A 495 -11.59 -25.44 4.56
C ALA A 495 -11.08 -26.87 4.84
N ARG A 496 -11.95 -27.88 4.81
CA ARG A 496 -11.60 -29.29 5.03
C ARG A 496 -11.38 -30.10 3.74
N GLU A 497 -11.72 -29.52 2.58
CA GLU A 497 -11.58 -30.18 1.28
C GLU A 497 -10.10 -30.25 0.85
N PRO A 498 -9.49 -31.43 0.71
CA PRO A 498 -8.08 -31.54 0.34
C PRO A 498 -7.79 -31.11 -1.11
N ASN A 499 -8.75 -31.33 -2.02
CA ASN A 499 -8.55 -31.03 -3.43
C ASN A 499 -8.71 -29.51 -3.70
N PRO A 500 -7.65 -28.81 -4.14
CA PRO A 500 -7.71 -27.37 -4.41
C PRO A 500 -8.68 -26.99 -5.55
N VAL A 501 -8.88 -27.87 -6.54
CA VAL A 501 -9.84 -27.65 -7.63
C VAL A 501 -11.28 -27.71 -7.11
N ALA A 502 -11.60 -28.72 -6.31
CA ALA A 502 -12.93 -28.85 -5.68
C ALA A 502 -13.22 -27.66 -4.74
N ARG A 503 -12.19 -27.14 -4.03
CA ARG A 503 -12.34 -25.91 -3.24
C ARG A 503 -12.67 -24.71 -4.12
N ALA A 504 -11.96 -24.53 -5.25
CA ALA A 504 -12.20 -23.43 -6.18
C ALA A 504 -13.63 -23.46 -6.76
N GLU A 505 -14.11 -24.66 -7.15
CA GLU A 505 -15.50 -24.86 -7.61
C GLU A 505 -16.51 -24.47 -6.52
N SER A 506 -16.25 -24.88 -5.28
CA SER A 506 -17.13 -24.56 -4.14
C SER A 506 -17.16 -23.05 -3.83
N PHE A 507 -16.02 -22.34 -3.93
CA PHE A 507 -16.00 -20.90 -3.84
C PHE A 507 -16.81 -20.22 -4.95
N SER A 508 -16.74 -20.74 -6.18
CA SER A 508 -17.52 -20.22 -7.31
C SER A 508 -19.04 -20.39 -7.09
N ILE A 509 -19.46 -21.47 -6.43
CA ILE A 509 -20.87 -21.67 -6.07
C ILE A 509 -21.33 -20.59 -5.08
N ILE A 510 -20.52 -20.28 -4.06
CA ILE A 510 -20.83 -19.20 -3.10
C ILE A 510 -20.91 -17.86 -3.83
N GLU A 511 -19.93 -17.53 -4.68
CA GLU A 511 -19.89 -16.28 -5.43
C GLU A 511 -21.14 -16.10 -6.29
N ASN A 512 -21.46 -17.13 -7.09
CA ASN A 512 -22.62 -17.11 -7.97
C ASN A 512 -23.93 -16.91 -7.20
N ARG A 513 -24.07 -17.49 -6.01
CA ARG A 513 -25.23 -17.28 -5.15
C ARG A 513 -25.29 -15.84 -4.66
N LEU A 514 -24.17 -15.29 -4.14
CA LEU A 514 -24.11 -13.91 -3.66
C LEU A 514 -24.45 -12.91 -4.76
N ILE A 515 -23.98 -13.15 -5.99
CA ILE A 515 -24.30 -12.30 -7.16
C ILE A 515 -25.77 -12.43 -7.53
N LYS A 516 -26.31 -13.66 -7.60
CA LYS A 516 -27.71 -13.93 -7.98
C LYS A 516 -28.70 -13.33 -6.99
N GLU A 517 -28.36 -13.34 -5.70
CA GLU A 517 -29.19 -12.77 -4.63
C GLU A 517 -28.89 -11.27 -4.37
N HIS A 518 -28.04 -10.64 -5.22
CA HIS A 518 -27.66 -9.23 -5.15
C HIS A 518 -27.00 -8.81 -3.83
N HIS A 519 -26.28 -9.73 -3.17
CA HIS A 519 -25.43 -9.41 -2.02
C HIS A 519 -24.06 -8.87 -2.44
N LEU A 520 -23.60 -9.28 -3.62
CA LEU A 520 -22.31 -8.93 -4.21
C LEU A 520 -22.52 -8.49 -5.66
N HIS A 521 -21.92 -7.37 -6.06
CA HIS A 521 -21.84 -6.94 -7.46
C HIS A 521 -20.38 -6.62 -7.82
N ILE A 522 -19.90 -7.26 -8.90
CA ILE A 522 -18.56 -7.00 -9.42
C ILE A 522 -18.63 -5.77 -10.33
N LEU A 523 -17.90 -4.73 -9.98
CA LEU A 523 -17.81 -3.50 -10.78
C LEU A 523 -16.92 -3.73 -12.00
N TYR A 524 -15.71 -4.23 -11.77
CA TYR A 524 -14.76 -4.59 -12.81
C TYR A 524 -13.64 -5.47 -12.25
N GLU A 525 -12.92 -6.10 -13.15
CA GLU A 525 -11.69 -6.84 -12.86
C GLU A 525 -10.61 -6.41 -13.85
N LYS A 526 -9.44 -6.05 -13.32
CA LYS A 526 -8.28 -5.62 -14.12
C LYS A 526 -7.09 -6.54 -13.84
N PRO A 527 -6.45 -7.12 -14.87
CA PRO A 527 -5.23 -7.88 -14.68
C PRO A 527 -4.11 -6.97 -14.18
N THR A 528 -3.25 -7.48 -13.32
CA THR A 528 -2.03 -6.78 -12.92
C THR A 528 -0.94 -7.01 -13.96
N GLN A 529 -0.14 -5.99 -14.22
CA GLN A 529 0.95 -6.03 -15.19
C GLN A 529 2.21 -5.44 -14.57
N THR A 530 3.35 -5.96 -14.95
CA THR A 530 4.64 -5.35 -14.63
C THR A 530 5.39 -5.07 -15.93
N ALA A 531 5.78 -3.83 -16.13
CA ALA A 531 6.67 -3.43 -17.20
C ALA A 531 8.08 -3.19 -16.62
N TYR A 532 9.12 -3.62 -17.34
CA TYR A 532 10.50 -3.39 -16.95
C TYR A 532 11.38 -3.10 -18.16
N LEU A 533 12.43 -2.33 -17.95
CA LEU A 533 13.39 -2.05 -19.01
C LEU A 533 14.28 -3.27 -19.28
N PRO A 534 14.74 -3.46 -20.52
CA PRO A 534 15.67 -4.53 -20.87
C PRO A 534 17.01 -4.48 -20.11
N SER A 535 17.35 -3.36 -19.49
CA SER A 535 18.51 -3.21 -18.61
C SER A 535 18.37 -3.94 -17.27
N VAL A 536 17.16 -4.24 -16.82
CA VAL A 536 16.90 -4.99 -15.59
C VAL A 536 17.09 -6.48 -15.86
N ARG A 537 17.76 -7.17 -14.96
CA ARG A 537 17.96 -8.62 -15.00
C ARG A 537 17.41 -9.27 -13.74
N GLY A 538 17.16 -10.58 -13.80
CA GLY A 538 16.69 -11.35 -12.65
C GLY A 538 15.28 -10.99 -12.20
N VAL A 539 14.45 -10.42 -13.08
CA VAL A 539 13.05 -10.10 -12.76
C VAL A 539 12.29 -11.41 -12.56
N SER A 540 11.84 -11.62 -11.35
CA SER A 540 10.96 -12.71 -10.93
C SER A 540 9.88 -12.16 -10.03
N PHE A 541 8.81 -12.91 -9.84
CA PHE A 541 7.66 -12.49 -9.04
C PHE A 541 7.53 -13.37 -7.81
N ASN A 542 7.10 -12.77 -6.71
CA ASN A 542 6.64 -13.52 -5.55
C ASN A 542 5.18 -13.99 -5.76
N SER A 543 4.65 -14.78 -4.83
CA SER A 543 3.27 -15.30 -4.87
C SER A 543 2.18 -14.23 -4.98
N GLN A 544 2.49 -12.98 -4.68
CA GLN A 544 1.58 -11.84 -4.78
C GLN A 544 1.69 -11.10 -6.13
N GLY A 545 2.47 -11.62 -7.09
CA GLY A 545 2.70 -10.96 -8.36
C GLY A 545 3.60 -9.72 -8.29
N TRP A 546 4.35 -9.54 -7.19
CA TRP A 546 5.29 -8.43 -7.00
C TRP A 546 6.70 -8.83 -7.38
N VAL A 547 7.46 -7.88 -7.89
CA VAL A 547 8.88 -8.12 -8.23
C VAL A 547 9.66 -8.52 -6.98
N ASP A 548 10.33 -9.65 -7.07
CA ASP A 548 11.21 -10.14 -6.02
C ASP A 548 12.58 -9.47 -6.13
N LEU A 549 12.82 -8.49 -5.27
CA LEU A 549 14.05 -7.70 -5.26
C LEU A 549 15.31 -8.52 -4.94
N ARG A 550 15.18 -9.75 -4.44
CA ARG A 550 16.32 -10.64 -4.16
C ARG A 550 17.13 -10.95 -5.40
N HIS A 551 16.47 -11.06 -6.54
CA HIS A 551 17.03 -11.50 -7.79
C HIS A 551 17.34 -10.38 -8.78
N VAL A 552 16.85 -9.16 -8.50
CA VAL A 552 17.05 -8.00 -9.37
C VAL A 552 18.50 -7.54 -9.35
N TRP A 553 19.04 -7.31 -10.55
CA TRP A 553 20.36 -6.73 -10.72
C TRP A 553 20.47 -5.95 -12.04
N PHE A 554 21.47 -5.12 -12.16
CA PHE A 554 21.71 -4.26 -13.31
C PHE A 554 23.13 -4.51 -13.84
N PRO A 555 23.29 -4.85 -15.15
CA PRO A 555 24.60 -4.95 -15.74
C PRO A 555 25.28 -3.57 -15.77
N PRO A 556 26.61 -3.49 -15.60
CA PRO A 556 27.32 -2.24 -15.74
C PRO A 556 27.10 -1.68 -17.15
N LEU A 557 26.88 -0.36 -17.25
CA LEU A 557 26.88 0.33 -18.52
C LEU A 557 28.26 0.17 -19.15
N LEU A 558 28.40 -0.74 -20.10
CA LEU A 558 29.60 -0.80 -20.92
C LEU A 558 29.64 0.53 -21.68
N SER A 559 30.57 1.42 -21.32
CA SER A 559 30.91 2.55 -22.15
C SER A 559 31.21 1.98 -23.53
N SER A 560 30.41 2.34 -24.54
CA SER A 560 30.75 2.04 -25.93
C SER A 560 32.13 2.62 -26.15
N SER A 561 33.18 1.75 -26.12
CA SER A 561 34.51 2.13 -26.56
C SER A 561 34.32 2.62 -27.98
N SER A 562 34.47 3.92 -28.15
CA SER A 562 34.66 4.53 -29.46
C SER A 562 35.80 3.78 -30.14
N THR A 563 35.48 2.85 -31.02
CA THR A 563 36.41 2.36 -32.02
C THR A 563 36.76 3.53 -32.90
N SER A 564 37.94 4.08 -32.62
CA SER A 564 38.67 4.99 -33.50
C SER A 564 38.98 4.33 -34.83
#